data_165ef804135e784e38a89f4b53204dda
#
_entry.id   165ef804135e784e38a89f4b53204dda
#
_cell.length_a   1.000
_cell.length_b   1.000
_cell.length_c   1.000
_cell.angle_alpha   90.00
_cell.angle_beta   90.00
_cell.angle_gamma   90.00
#
_symmetry.space_group_name_H-M   'P 1'
#
loop_
_entity.id
_entity.type
_entity.pdbx_description
1 polymer ?
#
loop_
_entity_poly.entity_id
_entity_poly.type
_entity_poly.pdbx_seq_one_letter_code
_entity_poly.pdbx_strand_id
1 'polypeptide(L)' 'MADLANTLYKLQLALKQKGIIVLINTSQFYSEEQDRIIKMYTITQNKKEIIKTSSIVKAIKALNNLWQEVKYNE' A
#
# COMPACT_ATOMS: atom_id res chain seq x y z
N MET A 1 -14.16 -1.46 14.83
CA MET A 1 -12.85 -0.87 14.46
C MET A 1 -12.57 -1.11 12.99
N ALA A 2 -12.05 -0.10 12.32
CA ALA A 2 -11.68 -0.26 10.93
C ALA A 2 -10.45 -1.17 10.80
N ASP A 3 -10.55 -2.17 9.96
CA ASP A 3 -9.42 -3.04 9.65
C ASP A 3 -8.62 -2.40 8.52
N LEU A 4 -7.52 -1.74 8.85
CA LEU A 4 -6.71 -1.01 7.88
C LEU A 4 -6.08 -1.95 6.85
N ALA A 5 -5.68 -3.14 7.26
CA ALA A 5 -5.14 -4.13 6.31
C ALA A 5 -6.19 -4.52 5.28
N ASN A 6 -7.43 -4.70 5.71
CA ASN A 6 -8.53 -5.02 4.82
C ASN A 6 -8.82 -3.86 3.85
N THR A 7 -8.73 -2.63 4.33
CA THR A 7 -8.89 -1.44 3.48
C THR A 7 -7.82 -1.41 2.39
N LEU A 8 -6.57 -1.73 2.75
CA LEU A 8 -5.47 -1.78 1.81
C LEU A 8 -5.75 -2.80 0.68
N TYR A 9 -6.20 -4.00 1.05
CA TYR A 9 -6.52 -5.03 0.07
C TYR A 9 -7.73 -4.68 -0.79
N LYS A 10 -8.72 -4.01 -0.23
CA LYS A 10 -9.88 -3.56 -0.99
C LYS A 10 -9.48 -2.55 -2.06
N LEU A 11 -8.57 -1.64 -1.74
CA LEU A 11 -8.05 -0.69 -2.72
C LEU A 11 -7.24 -1.38 -3.81
N GLN A 12 -6.43 -2.37 -3.44
CA GLN A 12 -5.70 -3.17 -4.41
C GLN A 12 -6.65 -3.83 -5.41
N LEU A 13 -7.72 -4.41 -4.90
CA LEU A 13 -8.72 -5.10 -5.72
C LEU A 13 -9.47 -4.12 -6.62
N ALA A 14 -9.84 -2.95 -6.08
CA ALA A 14 -10.52 -1.93 -6.86
C ALA A 14 -9.65 -1.43 -8.02
N LEU A 15 -8.35 -1.26 -7.77
CA LEU A 15 -7.41 -0.86 -8.83
C LEU A 15 -7.28 -1.95 -9.88
N LYS A 16 -7.26 -3.22 -9.47
CA LYS A 16 -7.21 -4.34 -10.41
C LYS A 16 -8.41 -4.32 -11.36
N GLN A 17 -9.58 -3.98 -10.85
CA GLN A 17 -10.78 -3.90 -11.68
C GLN A 17 -10.69 -2.80 -12.73
N LYS A 18 -9.84 -1.81 -12.50
CA LYS A 18 -9.59 -0.73 -13.47
C LYS A 18 -8.38 -1.03 -14.37
N GLY A 19 -7.84 -2.23 -14.28
CA GLY A 19 -6.71 -2.63 -15.11
C GLY A 19 -5.35 -2.25 -14.54
N ILE A 20 -5.31 -1.79 -13.28
CA ILE A 20 -4.06 -1.42 -12.62
C ILE A 20 -3.70 -2.49 -11.60
N ILE A 21 -2.58 -3.15 -11.82
CA ILE A 21 -2.11 -4.19 -10.91
C ILE A 21 -1.00 -3.64 -10.04
N VAL A 22 -1.25 -3.61 -8.73
CA VAL A 22 -0.24 -3.23 -7.75
C VAL A 22 0.06 -4.43 -6.87
N LEU A 23 1.31 -4.57 -6.48
CA LEU A 23 1.75 -5.61 -5.57
C LEU A 23 2.06 -4.97 -4.23
N ILE A 24 1.57 -5.60 -3.16
CA ILE A 24 1.81 -5.14 -1.80
C ILE A 24 2.65 -6.19 -1.10
N ASN A 25 3.87 -5.83 -0.76
CA ASN A 25 4.77 -6.69 -0.01
C ASN A 25 4.92 -6.17 1.40
N THR A 26 4.87 -7.07 2.37
CA THR A 26 5.09 -6.70 3.76
C THR A 26 6.34 -7.44 4.25
N SER A 27 7.15 -6.74 5.03
CA SER A 27 8.32 -7.32 5.66
C SER A 27 8.38 -6.83 7.10
N GLN A 28 9.05 -7.60 7.95
CA GLN A 28 9.21 -7.25 9.35
C GLN A 28 10.68 -7.31 9.70
N PHE A 29 11.12 -6.37 10.53
CA PHE A 29 12.47 -6.39 11.05
C PHE A 29 12.49 -5.82 12.46
N TYR A 30 13.49 -6.24 13.24
CA TYR A 30 13.69 -5.72 14.60
C TYR A 30 14.50 -4.43 14.52
N SER A 31 13.99 -3.36 15.12
CA SER A 31 14.70 -2.10 15.20
C SER A 31 15.36 -1.97 16.57
N GLU A 32 16.68 -1.92 16.59
CA GLU A 32 17.42 -1.75 17.84
C GLU A 32 17.17 -0.36 18.42
N GLU A 33 17.02 0.65 17.57
CA GLU A 33 16.77 2.02 18.02
C GLU A 33 15.45 2.17 18.75
N GLN A 34 14.40 1.50 18.24
CA GLN A 34 13.06 1.60 18.82
C GLN A 34 12.73 0.43 19.72
N ASP A 35 13.62 -0.57 19.78
CA ASP A 35 13.46 -1.79 20.58
C ASP A 35 12.09 -2.44 20.32
N ARG A 36 11.77 -2.61 19.05
CA ARG A 36 10.51 -3.26 18.66
C ARG A 36 10.59 -3.76 17.22
N ILE A 37 9.65 -4.63 16.86
CA ILE A 37 9.51 -5.10 15.51
C ILE A 37 8.76 -4.06 14.69
N ILE A 38 9.33 -3.70 13.54
CA ILE A 38 8.73 -2.74 12.62
C ILE A 38 8.29 -3.48 11.38
N LYS A 39 7.06 -3.22 10.94
CA LYS A 39 6.49 -3.78 9.72
C LYS A 39 6.58 -2.74 8.61
N MET A 40 7.13 -3.16 7.47
CA MET A 40 7.26 -2.27 6.31
C MET A 40 6.32 -2.73 5.20
N TYR A 41 5.73 -1.76 4.53
CA TYR A 41 4.86 -1.99 3.39
C TYR A 41 5.53 -1.43 2.15
N THR A 42 5.67 -2.26 1.12
CA THR A 42 6.23 -1.84 -0.17
C THR A 42 5.18 -2.06 -1.24
N ILE A 43 4.82 -1.01 -1.95
CA ILE A 43 3.85 -1.07 -3.02
C ILE A 43 4.57 -0.85 -4.34
N THR A 44 4.40 -1.80 -5.27
CA THR A 44 5.00 -1.72 -6.60
C THR A 44 3.92 -1.79 -7.66
N GLN A 45 4.14 -1.07 -8.75
CA GLN A 45 3.30 -1.10 -9.96
C GLN A 45 4.24 -1.24 -11.15
N ASN A 46 4.00 -2.26 -11.98
CA ASN A 46 4.83 -2.52 -13.17
C ASN A 46 6.32 -2.62 -12.81
N LYS A 47 6.64 -3.35 -11.74
CA LYS A 47 8.00 -3.55 -11.23
C LYS A 47 8.66 -2.27 -10.72
N LYS A 48 7.90 -1.19 -10.59
CA LYS A 48 8.40 0.09 -10.10
C LYS A 48 7.85 0.34 -8.71
N GLU A 49 8.75 0.65 -7.78
CA GLU A 49 8.33 0.94 -6.41
C GLU A 49 7.62 2.29 -6.36
N ILE A 50 6.40 2.29 -5.83
CA ILE A 50 5.62 3.52 -5.62
C ILE A 50 5.93 4.12 -4.26
N ILE A 51 5.90 3.28 -3.22
CA ILE A 51 6.15 3.73 -1.85
C ILE A 51 6.69 2.56 -1.03
N LYS A 52 7.54 2.89 -0.07
CA LYS A 52 8.00 1.97 0.95
C LYS A 52 7.88 2.70 2.28
N THR A 53 7.04 2.19 3.17
CA THR A 53 6.73 2.90 4.41
C THR A 53 6.38 1.93 5.52
N SER A 54 6.65 2.34 6.76
CA SER A 54 6.22 1.59 7.93
C SER A 54 4.81 1.96 8.37
N SER A 55 4.21 2.97 7.72
CA SER A 55 2.86 3.44 8.07
C SER A 55 1.84 2.87 7.09
N ILE A 56 0.92 2.05 7.61
CA ILE A 56 -0.17 1.51 6.79
C ILE A 56 -1.08 2.63 6.29
N VAL A 57 -1.22 3.71 7.05
CA VAL A 57 -2.01 4.87 6.64
C VAL A 57 -1.41 5.52 5.40
N LYS A 58 -0.08 5.69 5.37
CA LYS A 58 0.59 6.24 4.19
C LYS A 58 0.46 5.32 2.98
N ALA A 59 0.52 4.00 3.20
CA ALA A 59 0.33 3.03 2.13
C ALA A 59 -1.08 3.15 1.54
N ILE A 60 -2.09 3.26 2.40
CA ILE A 60 -3.48 3.43 1.98
C ILE A 60 -3.64 4.73 1.19
N LYS A 61 -3.04 5.82 1.66
CA LYS A 61 -3.09 7.10 0.95
C LYS A 61 -2.47 7.00 -0.44
N ALA A 62 -1.36 6.28 -0.57
CA ALA A 62 -0.70 6.11 -1.86
C ALA A 62 -1.63 5.39 -2.85
N LEU A 63 -2.28 4.31 -2.40
CA LEU A 63 -3.22 3.59 -3.25
C LEU A 63 -4.47 4.41 -3.57
N ASN A 64 -4.95 5.17 -2.60
CA ASN A 64 -6.12 6.03 -2.81
C ASN A 64 -5.82 7.13 -3.83
N ASN A 65 -4.62 7.71 -3.78
CA ASN A 65 -4.20 8.71 -4.77
C ASN A 65 -4.17 8.10 -6.17
N LEU A 66 -3.65 6.88 -6.28
CA LEU A 66 -3.62 6.18 -7.56
C LEU A 66 -5.04 5.91 -8.08
N TRP A 67 -5.93 5.50 -7.19
CA TRP A 67 -7.35 5.29 -7.52
C TRP A 67 -8.01 6.57 -8.03
N GLN A 68 -7.73 7.71 -7.38
CA GLN A 68 -8.28 9.00 -7.78
C GLN A 68 -7.79 9.40 -9.18
N GLU A 69 -6.51 9.17 -9.47
CA GLU A 69 -5.95 9.46 -10.79
C GLU A 69 -6.68 8.68 -11.89
N VAL A 70 -6.91 7.39 -11.66
CA VAL A 70 -7.61 6.54 -12.62
C VAL A 70 -9.05 7.00 -12.80
N LYS A 71 -9.71 7.34 -11.71
CA LYS A 71 -11.09 7.79 -11.75
C LYS A 71 -11.24 9.09 -12.54
N TYR A 72 -10.27 10.00 -12.43
CA TYR A 72 -10.31 11.27 -13.15
C TYR A 72 -10.03 11.10 -14.63
N ASN A 73 -9.29 10.08 -15.01
CA ASN A 73 -8.89 9.86 -16.40
C ASN A 73 -9.86 8.98 -17.19
N GLU A 74 -10.96 8.63 -16.57
CA GLU A 74 -12.06 7.95 -17.26
C GLU A 74 -12.98 9.00 -17.98
#